data_90ef74cf88263648f7bb57b2dc9afb9e
#
_entry.id   90ef74cf88263648f7bb57b2dc9afb9e
#
_cell.length_a   1.000
_cell.length_b   1.000
_cell.length_c   1.000
_cell.angle_alpha   90.00
_cell.angle_beta   90.00
_cell.angle_gamma   90.00
#
_symmetry.space_group_name_H-M   'P 1'
#
loop_
_entity.id
_entity.type
_entity.pdbx_description
1 polymer ?
#
loop_
_entity_poly.entity_id
_entity_poly.type
_entity_poly.pdbx_seq_one_letter_code
_entity_poly.pdbx_strand_id
1 'polypeptide(L)'
;LSIVDDRGATIDVPANPKRIASISYFATDVAFALGIKPVATTYMAAGREPDFLLGLTKQIKQIGQRAKPNLELLSEAKPDIIIAMRRYTIGNAEQLQKIAPYVAYNMELLSESDREISQLAQVLGKPERGTELNAAFRQHLAEYSAKAPKDVHPRFQIMWAGDTPWSFHTENTTASIVAALGGDNIAGPMRQGGPFGVELSLETMLEKDPEVIFVYDSGPDRPHENNPIWQQLSAVKSGRVFYVGDHWVEANGPIAREIVLREAAHYLYPETFPKVDVKAEAAKLIPADIR
;
A
#
# COMPACT_ATOMS: atom_id res chain seq x y z
N LEU A 1 -8.93 9.11 -24.30
CA LEU A 1 -9.16 9.80 -23.04
C LEU A 1 -7.88 10.54 -22.64
N SER A 2 -7.99 11.81 -22.24
CA SER A 2 -6.84 12.60 -21.77
C SER A 2 -6.93 12.76 -20.26
N ILE A 3 -5.85 12.45 -19.57
CA ILE A 3 -5.76 12.55 -18.10
C ILE A 3 -4.51 13.33 -17.69
N VAL A 4 -4.53 13.92 -16.51
CA VAL A 4 -3.35 14.54 -15.89
C VAL A 4 -2.89 13.65 -14.76
N ASP A 5 -1.62 13.21 -14.78
CA ASP A 5 -1.02 12.38 -13.74
C ASP A 5 -0.32 13.24 -12.66
N ASP A 6 0.28 12.59 -11.67
CA ASP A 6 0.92 13.28 -10.55
C ASP A 6 2.29 13.91 -10.88
N ARG A 7 2.73 13.83 -12.13
CA ARG A 7 3.82 14.66 -12.66
C ARG A 7 3.32 16.03 -13.15
N GLY A 8 1.99 16.23 -13.23
CA GLY A 8 1.35 17.34 -13.92
C GLY A 8 1.38 17.20 -15.45
N ALA A 9 1.70 16.01 -15.96
CA ALA A 9 1.73 15.74 -17.39
C ALA A 9 0.34 15.33 -17.89
N THR A 10 -0.08 15.89 -19.02
CA THR A 10 -1.27 15.45 -19.74
C THR A 10 -0.91 14.24 -20.62
N ILE A 11 -1.65 13.17 -20.48
CA ILE A 11 -1.37 11.89 -21.14
C ILE A 11 -2.62 11.44 -21.88
N ASP A 12 -2.47 11.17 -23.16
CA ASP A 12 -3.51 10.52 -23.95
C ASP A 12 -3.42 9.02 -23.74
N VAL A 13 -4.45 8.46 -23.13
CA VAL A 13 -4.56 7.03 -22.84
C VAL A 13 -5.63 6.39 -23.72
N PRO A 14 -5.47 5.11 -24.12
CA PRO A 14 -6.49 4.41 -24.88
C PRO A 14 -7.79 4.33 -24.07
N ALA A 15 -8.92 4.34 -24.76
CA ALA A 15 -10.19 4.03 -24.12
C ALA A 15 -10.26 2.52 -23.85
N ASN A 16 -10.56 2.14 -22.62
CA ASN A 16 -10.64 0.75 -22.17
C ASN A 16 -9.39 -0.09 -22.52
N PRO A 17 -8.21 0.28 -22.00
CA PRO A 17 -7.00 -0.49 -22.24
C PRO A 17 -7.19 -1.95 -21.79
N LYS A 18 -6.63 -2.89 -22.54
CA LYS A 18 -6.76 -4.33 -22.27
C LYS A 18 -5.48 -4.95 -21.70
N ARG A 19 -4.36 -4.29 -21.92
CA ARG A 19 -3.03 -4.79 -21.59
C ARG A 19 -2.36 -3.85 -20.60
N ILE A 20 -2.77 -3.96 -19.35
CA ILE A 20 -2.31 -3.09 -18.26
C ILE A 20 -0.98 -3.64 -17.73
N ALA A 21 0.06 -2.81 -17.68
CA ALA A 21 1.26 -3.09 -16.92
C ALA A 21 1.29 -2.25 -15.63
N SER A 22 1.52 -2.92 -14.52
CA SER A 22 1.56 -2.32 -13.17
C SER A 22 2.98 -2.29 -12.64
N ILE A 23 3.55 -1.09 -12.41
CA ILE A 23 4.83 -0.92 -11.71
C ILE A 23 4.55 -0.44 -10.29
N SER A 24 3.91 -1.27 -9.54
CA SER A 24 3.55 -1.30 -8.12
C SER A 24 2.42 -2.30 -7.95
N TYR A 25 1.95 -2.56 -6.73
CA TYR A 25 0.73 -3.33 -6.55
C TYR A 25 -0.55 -2.50 -6.73
N PHE A 26 -0.48 -1.17 -6.68
CA PHE A 26 -1.67 -0.31 -6.75
C PHE A 26 -2.54 -0.56 -7.98
N ALA A 27 -1.94 -0.53 -9.19
CA ALA A 27 -2.73 -0.75 -10.40
C ALA A 27 -3.25 -2.19 -10.52
N THR A 28 -2.51 -3.16 -9.99
CA THR A 28 -2.97 -4.56 -9.91
C THR A 28 -4.14 -4.70 -8.92
N ASP A 29 -4.07 -4.04 -7.78
CA ASP A 29 -5.15 -3.98 -6.77
C ASP A 29 -6.43 -3.39 -7.39
N VAL A 30 -6.33 -2.20 -7.99
CA VAL A 30 -7.47 -1.55 -8.66
C VAL A 30 -8.03 -2.44 -9.78
N ALA A 31 -7.17 -2.97 -10.65
CA ALA A 31 -7.59 -3.82 -11.76
C ALA A 31 -8.34 -5.06 -11.26
N PHE A 32 -7.82 -5.75 -10.25
CA PHE A 32 -8.47 -6.90 -9.64
C PHE A 32 -9.83 -6.56 -9.03
N ALA A 33 -9.94 -5.46 -8.30
CA ALA A 33 -11.22 -5.00 -7.75
C ALA A 33 -12.25 -4.63 -8.83
N LEU A 34 -11.78 -4.31 -10.05
CA LEU A 34 -12.59 -4.05 -11.23
C LEU A 34 -12.86 -5.29 -12.09
N GLY A 35 -12.35 -6.46 -11.72
CA GLY A 35 -12.49 -7.69 -12.51
C GLY A 35 -11.58 -7.76 -13.74
N ILE A 36 -10.41 -7.13 -13.69
CA ILE A 36 -9.47 -7.07 -14.80
C ILE A 36 -8.13 -7.66 -14.37
N LYS A 37 -7.53 -8.53 -15.20
CA LYS A 37 -6.17 -9.06 -14.97
C LYS A 37 -5.14 -8.21 -15.72
N PRO A 38 -4.15 -7.60 -15.06
CA PRO A 38 -2.99 -7.00 -15.71
C PRO A 38 -2.18 -8.03 -16.50
N VAL A 39 -1.46 -7.59 -17.53
CA VAL A 39 -0.55 -8.45 -18.30
C VAL A 39 0.85 -8.52 -17.71
N ALA A 40 1.23 -7.52 -16.90
CA ALA A 40 2.52 -7.45 -16.23
C ALA A 40 2.38 -6.75 -14.88
N THR A 41 3.17 -7.18 -13.90
CA THR A 41 3.27 -6.55 -12.58
C THR A 41 4.68 -6.68 -12.02
N THR A 42 5.03 -5.78 -11.10
CA THR A 42 6.23 -5.89 -10.28
C THR A 42 5.92 -6.58 -8.95
N TYR A 43 6.96 -6.96 -8.23
CA TYR A 43 6.87 -7.48 -6.87
C TYR A 43 7.60 -6.57 -5.87
N MET A 44 7.32 -6.72 -4.58
CA MET A 44 8.05 -6.07 -3.49
C MET A 44 9.13 -6.98 -2.94
N ALA A 45 8.79 -8.22 -2.60
CA ALA A 45 9.72 -9.25 -2.15
C ALA A 45 9.75 -10.41 -3.14
N ALA A 46 10.94 -10.77 -3.62
CA ALA A 46 11.11 -11.84 -4.59
C ALA A 46 10.63 -13.19 -4.01
N GLY A 47 9.96 -13.99 -4.82
CA GLY A 47 9.50 -15.33 -4.45
C GLY A 47 8.32 -15.36 -3.47
N ARG A 48 7.74 -14.21 -3.12
CA ARG A 48 6.56 -14.13 -2.27
C ARG A 48 5.38 -13.52 -3.04
N GLU A 49 4.26 -14.22 -2.98
CA GLU A 49 3.00 -13.74 -3.53
C GLU A 49 2.22 -12.95 -2.46
N PRO A 50 1.67 -11.79 -2.78
CA PRO A 50 0.92 -11.01 -1.81
C PRO A 50 -0.43 -11.65 -1.49
N ASP A 51 -0.69 -11.92 -0.21
CA ASP A 51 -1.93 -12.55 0.25
C ASP A 51 -3.17 -11.69 -0.05
N PHE A 52 -3.04 -10.38 0.02
CA PHE A 52 -4.15 -9.46 -0.25
C PHE A 52 -4.58 -9.44 -1.74
N LEU A 53 -3.79 -10.05 -2.63
CA LEU A 53 -4.12 -10.28 -4.03
C LEU A 53 -4.35 -11.78 -4.32
N LEU A 54 -4.60 -12.58 -3.29
CA LEU A 54 -4.91 -14.02 -3.37
C LEU A 54 -3.86 -14.88 -4.08
N GLY A 55 -2.62 -14.41 -4.20
CA GLY A 55 -1.58 -15.07 -4.98
C GLY A 55 -1.85 -15.10 -6.49
N LEU A 56 -2.79 -14.31 -6.98
CA LEU A 56 -3.16 -14.25 -8.41
C LEU A 56 -2.07 -13.62 -9.28
N THR A 57 -1.12 -12.91 -8.68
CA THR A 57 0.05 -12.34 -9.38
C THR A 57 0.96 -13.40 -10.00
N LYS A 58 0.89 -14.67 -9.54
CA LYS A 58 1.55 -15.81 -10.19
C LYS A 58 1.16 -16.01 -11.66
N GLN A 59 -0.05 -15.60 -12.02
CA GLN A 59 -0.60 -15.73 -13.37
C GLN A 59 -0.24 -14.55 -14.27
N ILE A 60 0.51 -13.59 -13.75
CA ILE A 60 0.87 -12.34 -14.43
C ILE A 60 2.38 -12.33 -14.66
N LYS A 61 2.82 -11.81 -15.82
CA LYS A 61 4.26 -11.68 -16.12
C LYS A 61 4.93 -10.79 -15.08
N GLN A 62 5.91 -11.33 -14.38
CA GLN A 62 6.71 -10.57 -13.43
C GLN A 62 7.78 -9.77 -14.18
N ILE A 63 7.84 -8.47 -13.93
CA ILE A 63 8.75 -7.54 -14.60
C ILE A 63 9.78 -6.91 -13.64
N GLY A 64 10.11 -7.60 -12.57
CA GLY A 64 11.12 -7.19 -11.61
C GLY A 64 10.55 -6.55 -10.35
N GLN A 65 11.45 -6.03 -9.52
CA GLN A 65 11.12 -5.34 -8.29
C GLN A 65 10.62 -3.92 -8.60
N ARG A 66 9.60 -3.43 -7.87
CA ARG A 66 8.91 -2.15 -8.16
C ARG A 66 9.83 -0.93 -8.23
N ALA A 67 10.91 -0.88 -7.43
CA ALA A 67 11.88 0.22 -7.46
C ALA A 67 12.92 0.08 -8.60
N LYS A 68 12.99 -1.10 -9.22
CA LYS A 68 13.92 -1.40 -10.31
C LYS A 68 13.25 -2.33 -11.33
N PRO A 69 12.23 -1.86 -12.05
CA PRO A 69 11.54 -2.67 -13.06
C PRO A 69 12.45 -3.00 -14.24
N ASN A 70 12.26 -4.16 -14.83
CA ASN A 70 12.94 -4.58 -16.05
C ASN A 70 12.18 -4.09 -17.28
N LEU A 71 12.73 -3.09 -17.98
CA LEU A 71 12.06 -2.46 -19.13
C LEU A 71 12.00 -3.37 -20.36
N GLU A 72 12.92 -4.33 -20.51
CA GLU A 72 12.87 -5.31 -21.58
C GLU A 72 11.69 -6.27 -21.39
N LEU A 73 11.54 -6.86 -20.21
CA LEU A 73 10.39 -7.69 -19.86
C LEU A 73 9.06 -6.92 -19.96
N LEU A 74 9.07 -5.64 -19.58
CA LEU A 74 7.92 -4.75 -19.73
C LEU A 74 7.55 -4.57 -21.22
N SER A 75 8.52 -4.29 -22.07
CA SER A 75 8.32 -4.14 -23.52
C SER A 75 7.79 -5.43 -24.15
N GLU A 76 8.34 -6.58 -23.76
CA GLU A 76 7.86 -7.90 -24.22
C GLU A 76 6.40 -8.18 -23.82
N ALA A 77 5.95 -7.65 -22.70
CA ALA A 77 4.55 -7.76 -22.27
C ALA A 77 3.60 -6.99 -23.19
N LYS A 78 4.10 -6.10 -24.06
CA LYS A 78 3.32 -5.29 -25.01
C LYS A 78 2.11 -4.64 -24.35
N PRO A 79 2.30 -3.83 -23.29
CA PRO A 79 1.20 -3.14 -22.64
C PRO A 79 0.61 -2.06 -23.58
N ASP A 80 -0.64 -1.75 -23.39
CA ASP A 80 -1.30 -0.59 -24.01
C ASP A 80 -1.39 0.60 -23.04
N ILE A 81 -1.08 0.37 -21.76
CA ILE A 81 -0.92 1.39 -20.72
C ILE A 81 0.02 0.89 -19.60
N ILE A 82 0.83 1.80 -19.07
CA ILE A 82 1.69 1.57 -17.91
C ILE A 82 1.23 2.47 -16.77
N ILE A 83 0.88 1.86 -15.62
CA ILE A 83 0.55 2.56 -14.38
C ILE A 83 1.68 2.32 -13.39
N ALA A 84 2.27 3.37 -12.86
CA ALA A 84 3.49 3.24 -12.07
C ALA A 84 3.54 4.19 -10.86
N MET A 85 4.27 3.76 -9.84
CA MET A 85 4.61 4.62 -8.71
C MET A 85 5.65 5.65 -9.14
N ARG A 86 5.26 6.92 -9.11
CA ARG A 86 6.05 8.07 -9.60
C ARG A 86 7.47 8.08 -9.04
N ARG A 87 7.62 7.92 -7.74
CA ARG A 87 8.89 8.00 -7.02
C ARG A 87 9.98 7.10 -7.60
N TYR A 88 9.61 5.87 -8.02
CA TYR A 88 10.57 4.90 -8.54
C TYR A 88 10.76 4.95 -10.06
N THR A 89 9.87 5.61 -10.78
CA THR A 89 9.82 5.52 -12.24
C THR A 89 10.07 6.84 -12.95
N ILE A 90 10.05 7.96 -12.23
CA ILE A 90 10.22 9.29 -12.82
C ILE A 90 11.55 9.44 -13.58
N GLY A 91 12.63 8.81 -13.10
CA GLY A 91 13.94 8.82 -13.76
C GLY A 91 13.96 8.07 -15.10
N ASN A 92 12.99 7.18 -15.34
CA ASN A 92 12.88 6.37 -16.56
C ASN A 92 11.65 6.76 -17.41
N ALA A 93 11.05 7.93 -17.15
CA ALA A 93 9.81 8.35 -17.78
C ALA A 93 9.87 8.31 -19.31
N GLU A 94 10.97 8.79 -19.92
CA GLU A 94 11.14 8.80 -21.37
C GLU A 94 11.19 7.39 -21.97
N GLN A 95 11.86 6.45 -21.30
CA GLN A 95 11.92 5.06 -21.74
C GLN A 95 10.56 4.37 -21.63
N LEU A 96 9.84 4.62 -20.53
CA LEU A 96 8.51 4.08 -20.32
C LEU A 96 7.51 4.60 -21.37
N GLN A 97 7.54 5.89 -21.67
CA GLN A 97 6.68 6.51 -22.68
C GLN A 97 6.93 5.98 -24.12
N LYS A 98 8.12 5.46 -24.41
CA LYS A 98 8.42 4.81 -25.69
C LYS A 98 7.77 3.42 -25.81
N ILE A 99 7.43 2.79 -24.68
CA ILE A 99 6.80 1.47 -24.66
C ILE A 99 5.28 1.59 -24.76
N ALA A 100 4.66 2.46 -23.92
CA ALA A 100 3.22 2.70 -23.90
C ALA A 100 2.92 4.02 -23.16
N PRO A 101 1.68 4.57 -23.25
CA PRO A 101 1.25 5.64 -22.39
C PRO A 101 1.57 5.34 -20.91
N TYR A 102 2.38 6.21 -20.30
CA TYR A 102 2.88 6.05 -18.94
C TYR A 102 2.19 7.03 -18.02
N VAL A 103 1.47 6.51 -17.04
CA VAL A 103 0.75 7.25 -16.00
C VAL A 103 1.44 7.02 -14.67
N ALA A 104 1.88 8.10 -14.03
CA ALA A 104 2.57 8.05 -12.74
C ALA A 104 1.70 8.61 -11.62
N TYR A 105 1.45 7.80 -10.60
CA TYR A 105 0.77 8.22 -9.38
C TYR A 105 1.73 8.27 -8.19
N ASN A 106 1.47 9.18 -7.25
CA ASN A 106 2.26 9.29 -6.02
C ASN A 106 2.06 8.06 -5.13
N MET A 107 0.83 7.63 -4.91
CA MET A 107 0.44 6.45 -4.12
C MET A 107 0.95 6.51 -2.67
N GLU A 108 0.99 7.68 -2.07
CA GLU A 108 1.61 7.91 -0.77
C GLU A 108 0.62 8.36 0.30
N LEU A 109 -0.32 9.23 -0.06
CA LEU A 109 -1.23 9.88 0.88
C LEU A 109 -2.64 9.31 0.79
N LEU A 110 -3.32 9.16 1.94
CA LEU A 110 -4.71 8.73 1.95
C LEU A 110 -5.63 9.68 1.17
N SER A 111 -5.33 11.00 1.20
CA SER A 111 -6.06 12.01 0.45
C SER A 111 -5.98 11.85 -1.07
N GLU A 112 -4.98 11.13 -1.59
CA GLU A 112 -4.79 10.88 -3.02
C GLU A 112 -5.55 9.62 -3.48
N SER A 113 -5.73 8.65 -2.58
CA SER A 113 -6.25 7.31 -2.89
C SER A 113 -7.57 7.33 -3.65
N ASP A 114 -8.58 8.08 -3.19
CA ASP A 114 -9.89 8.15 -3.86
C ASP A 114 -9.80 8.70 -5.28
N ARG A 115 -8.97 9.74 -5.49
CA ARG A 115 -8.75 10.35 -6.80
C ARG A 115 -8.04 9.40 -7.76
N GLU A 116 -6.97 8.78 -7.29
CA GLU A 116 -6.17 7.83 -8.08
C GLU A 116 -7.02 6.62 -8.50
N ILE A 117 -7.81 6.05 -7.58
CA ILE A 117 -8.74 4.96 -7.87
C ILE A 117 -9.81 5.40 -8.87
N SER A 118 -10.43 6.56 -8.68
CA SER A 118 -11.48 7.07 -9.58
C SER A 118 -10.95 7.30 -10.98
N GLN A 119 -9.78 7.92 -11.11
CA GLN A 119 -9.17 8.19 -12.40
C GLN A 119 -8.79 6.89 -13.12
N LEU A 120 -8.18 5.94 -12.39
CA LEU A 120 -7.81 4.66 -12.99
C LEU A 120 -9.04 3.83 -13.35
N ALA A 121 -10.10 3.82 -12.54
CA ALA A 121 -11.35 3.16 -12.85
C ALA A 121 -12.02 3.75 -14.09
N GLN A 122 -11.96 5.07 -14.28
CA GLN A 122 -12.42 5.74 -15.49
C GLN A 122 -11.62 5.29 -16.73
N VAL A 123 -10.30 5.28 -16.64
CA VAL A 123 -9.39 4.80 -17.71
C VAL A 123 -9.71 3.35 -18.09
N LEU A 124 -9.97 2.51 -17.09
CA LEU A 124 -10.28 1.08 -17.28
C LEU A 124 -11.75 0.80 -17.66
N GLY A 125 -12.56 1.84 -17.86
CA GLY A 125 -13.95 1.73 -18.31
C GLY A 125 -14.93 1.21 -17.26
N LYS A 126 -14.62 1.39 -15.97
CA LYS A 126 -15.43 0.96 -14.81
C LYS A 126 -15.62 2.10 -13.78
N PRO A 127 -16.00 3.34 -14.19
CA PRO A 127 -16.03 4.49 -13.28
C PRO A 127 -17.02 4.32 -12.12
N GLU A 128 -18.16 3.68 -12.36
CA GLU A 128 -19.18 3.44 -11.33
C GLU A 128 -18.62 2.54 -10.23
N ARG A 129 -17.90 1.48 -10.61
CA ARG A 129 -17.27 0.58 -9.64
C ARG A 129 -16.20 1.28 -8.81
N GLY A 130 -15.40 2.17 -9.41
CA GLY A 130 -14.44 2.99 -8.67
C GLY A 130 -15.13 3.89 -7.64
N THR A 131 -16.25 4.50 -8.01
CA THR A 131 -17.08 5.33 -7.12
C THR A 131 -17.64 4.50 -5.94
N GLU A 132 -18.17 3.31 -6.22
CA GLU A 132 -18.68 2.39 -5.18
C GLU A 132 -17.57 1.98 -4.18
N LEU A 133 -16.40 1.58 -4.68
CA LEU A 133 -15.26 1.19 -3.84
C LEU A 133 -14.80 2.33 -2.92
N ASN A 134 -14.75 3.55 -3.44
CA ASN A 134 -14.40 4.73 -2.66
C ASN A 134 -15.46 5.05 -1.59
N ALA A 135 -16.75 5.00 -1.96
CA ALA A 135 -17.85 5.26 -1.03
C ALA A 135 -17.88 4.22 0.10
N ALA A 136 -17.72 2.93 -0.24
CA ALA A 136 -17.68 1.84 0.73
C ALA A 136 -16.53 2.01 1.72
N PHE A 137 -15.32 2.32 1.23
CA PHE A 137 -14.18 2.54 2.12
C PHE A 137 -14.40 3.70 3.08
N ARG A 138 -14.90 4.86 2.59
CA ARG A 138 -15.19 6.01 3.45
C ARG A 138 -16.22 5.68 4.54
N GLN A 139 -17.25 4.92 4.18
CA GLN A 139 -18.26 4.45 5.13
C GLN A 139 -17.61 3.53 6.18
N HIS A 140 -16.87 2.52 5.77
CA HIS A 140 -16.20 1.59 6.69
C HIS A 140 -15.19 2.31 7.60
N LEU A 141 -14.41 3.24 7.07
CA LEU A 141 -13.48 4.04 7.87
C LEU A 141 -14.20 4.83 8.96
N ALA A 142 -15.33 5.47 8.61
CA ALA A 142 -16.15 6.20 9.59
C ALA A 142 -16.76 5.27 10.65
N GLU A 143 -17.29 4.12 10.25
CA GLU A 143 -17.88 3.12 11.16
C GLU A 143 -16.83 2.56 12.14
N TYR A 144 -15.67 2.16 11.64
CA TYR A 144 -14.57 1.65 12.46
C TYR A 144 -14.03 2.72 13.40
N SER A 145 -13.84 3.94 12.89
CA SER A 145 -13.42 5.07 13.73
C SER A 145 -14.45 5.37 14.83
N ALA A 146 -15.75 5.34 14.53
CA ALA A 146 -16.79 5.55 15.53
C ALA A 146 -16.82 4.47 16.61
N LYS A 147 -16.57 3.21 16.23
CA LYS A 147 -16.57 2.04 17.12
C LYS A 147 -15.29 1.93 17.96
N ALA A 148 -14.19 2.50 17.52
CA ALA A 148 -12.93 2.47 18.24
C ALA A 148 -13.06 3.15 19.61
N PRO A 149 -12.41 2.61 20.69
CA PRO A 149 -12.38 3.24 22.00
C PRO A 149 -11.90 4.69 21.94
N LYS A 150 -12.60 5.59 22.63
CA LYS A 150 -12.32 7.04 22.57
C LYS A 150 -11.34 7.52 23.64
N ASP A 151 -11.16 6.74 24.67
CA ASP A 151 -10.31 7.09 25.81
C ASP A 151 -8.91 6.46 25.75
N VAL A 152 -8.61 5.77 24.64
CA VAL A 152 -7.35 5.05 24.42
C VAL A 152 -6.73 5.49 23.12
N HIS A 153 -5.50 6.01 23.19
CA HIS A 153 -4.74 6.48 22.04
C HIS A 153 -3.37 5.80 22.00
N PRO A 154 -3.28 4.54 21.54
CA PRO A 154 -2.02 3.81 21.56
C PRO A 154 -0.96 4.50 20.69
N ARG A 155 0.21 4.76 21.26
CA ARG A 155 1.36 5.21 20.46
C ARG A 155 1.79 4.06 19.57
N PHE A 156 1.86 4.31 18.26
CA PHE A 156 2.23 3.29 17.30
C PHE A 156 3.36 3.73 16.38
N GLN A 157 4.00 2.74 15.78
CA GLN A 157 4.97 2.92 14.73
C GLN A 157 4.70 1.90 13.62
N ILE A 158 4.81 2.32 12.38
CA ILE A 158 4.85 1.43 11.22
C ILE A 158 6.25 1.55 10.63
N MET A 159 6.99 0.44 10.58
CA MET A 159 8.40 0.49 10.24
C MET A 159 8.83 -0.57 9.24
N TRP A 160 9.88 -0.23 8.51
CA TRP A 160 10.76 -1.15 7.86
C TRP A 160 11.95 -1.43 8.75
N ALA A 161 12.23 -2.71 8.99
CA ALA A 161 13.39 -3.11 9.77
C ALA A 161 14.69 -2.89 8.97
N GLY A 162 15.76 -2.59 9.69
CA GLY A 162 17.10 -2.36 9.18
C GLY A 162 18.00 -1.90 10.30
N ASP A 163 19.25 -1.54 10.00
CA ASP A 163 20.19 -1.00 11.00
C ASP A 163 19.65 0.30 11.61
N THR A 164 19.04 1.14 10.80
CA THR A 164 18.22 2.27 11.24
C THR A 164 16.81 2.07 10.69
N PRO A 165 15.79 1.86 11.55
CA PRO A 165 14.43 1.63 11.10
C PRO A 165 13.86 2.83 10.34
N TRP A 166 13.21 2.57 9.22
CA TRP A 166 12.40 3.54 8.50
C TRP A 166 10.97 3.47 8.99
N SER A 167 10.39 4.62 9.33
CA SER A 167 9.01 4.71 9.84
C SER A 167 8.15 5.53 8.88
N PHE A 168 6.90 5.12 8.70
CA PHE A 168 5.94 5.90 7.94
C PHE A 168 5.54 7.16 8.70
N HIS A 169 5.62 8.32 8.03
CA HIS A 169 5.17 9.60 8.59
C HIS A 169 3.64 9.66 8.73
N THR A 170 3.14 10.67 9.44
CA THR A 170 1.71 10.78 9.79
C THR A 170 0.77 10.90 8.59
N GLU A 171 1.23 11.43 7.45
CA GLU A 171 0.43 11.62 6.24
C GLU A 171 0.38 10.39 5.33
N ASN A 172 1.24 9.39 5.57
CA ASN A 172 1.22 8.14 4.81
C ASN A 172 -0.16 7.47 4.89
N THR A 173 -0.61 6.85 3.82
CA THR A 173 -1.94 6.22 3.74
C THR A 173 -2.21 5.25 4.89
N THR A 174 -1.31 4.30 5.12
CA THR A 174 -1.46 3.32 6.19
C THR A 174 -1.46 3.98 7.58
N ALA A 175 -0.52 4.90 7.81
CA ALA A 175 -0.43 5.65 9.07
C ALA A 175 -1.69 6.49 9.32
N SER A 176 -2.25 7.11 8.28
CA SER A 176 -3.50 7.88 8.37
C SER A 176 -4.70 7.00 8.74
N ILE A 177 -4.77 5.76 8.22
CA ILE A 177 -5.82 4.79 8.58
C ILE A 177 -5.70 4.40 10.06
N VAL A 178 -4.50 4.08 10.53
CA VAL A 178 -4.26 3.72 11.95
C VAL A 178 -4.58 4.91 12.86
N ALA A 179 -4.20 6.12 12.47
CA ALA A 179 -4.53 7.35 13.22
C ALA A 179 -6.03 7.63 13.27
N ALA A 180 -6.78 7.35 12.19
CA ALA A 180 -8.23 7.49 12.17
C ALA A 180 -8.94 6.57 13.17
N LEU A 181 -8.30 5.48 13.58
CA LEU A 181 -8.75 4.57 14.64
C LEU A 181 -8.35 5.02 16.06
N GLY A 182 -7.70 6.17 16.19
CA GLY A 182 -7.27 6.74 17.48
C GLY A 182 -5.81 6.49 17.84
N GLY A 183 -5.02 5.86 16.96
CA GLY A 183 -3.58 5.67 17.17
C GLY A 183 -2.80 6.98 17.06
N ASP A 184 -1.72 7.09 17.84
CA ASP A 184 -0.78 8.22 17.84
C ASP A 184 0.56 7.78 17.22
N ASN A 185 0.89 8.32 16.04
CA ASN A 185 2.09 7.93 15.30
C ASN A 185 3.34 8.62 15.85
N ILE A 186 4.27 7.83 16.40
CA ILE A 186 5.52 8.38 16.98
C ILE A 186 6.50 8.94 15.95
N ALA A 187 6.36 8.60 14.67
CA ALA A 187 7.26 9.06 13.61
C ALA A 187 7.13 10.56 13.34
N GLY A 188 5.96 11.14 13.60
CA GLY A 188 5.68 12.55 13.32
C GLY A 188 5.44 12.83 11.83
N PRO A 189 5.36 14.13 11.47
CA PRO A 189 4.97 14.55 10.12
C PRO A 189 6.07 14.32 9.09
N MET A 190 5.64 14.27 7.82
CA MET A 190 6.55 14.26 6.68
C MET A 190 7.43 15.52 6.70
N ARG A 191 8.73 15.34 6.45
CA ARG A 191 9.64 16.46 6.29
C ARG A 191 9.49 17.04 4.88
N GLN A 192 9.39 18.35 4.76
CA GLN A 192 9.27 19.04 3.49
C GLN A 192 10.48 18.70 2.57
N GLY A 193 10.21 18.19 1.38
CA GLY A 193 11.25 17.74 0.46
C GLY A 193 12.01 16.48 0.92
N GLY A 194 11.55 15.86 1.99
CA GLY A 194 12.17 14.68 2.57
C GLY A 194 11.75 13.38 1.89
N PRO A 195 12.42 12.29 2.24
CA PRO A 195 12.06 10.96 1.76
C PRO A 195 10.70 10.51 2.31
N PHE A 196 10.16 9.48 1.69
CA PHE A 196 8.87 8.85 1.99
C PHE A 196 8.65 8.43 3.46
N GLY A 197 9.72 8.18 4.19
CA GLY A 197 9.68 7.80 5.59
C GLY A 197 10.62 8.63 6.43
N VAL A 198 10.59 8.38 7.72
CA VAL A 198 11.44 9.00 8.73
C VAL A 198 12.37 7.94 9.33
N GLU A 199 13.66 8.18 9.32
CA GLU A 199 14.60 7.34 10.07
C GLU A 199 14.45 7.62 11.58
N LEU A 200 14.22 6.56 12.34
CA LEU A 200 14.20 6.60 13.79
C LEU A 200 15.21 5.58 14.33
N SER A 201 16.21 6.06 15.06
CA SER A 201 17.12 5.14 15.76
C SER A 201 16.36 4.37 16.84
N LEU A 202 16.91 3.22 17.26
CA LEU A 202 16.32 2.44 18.36
C LEU A 202 16.29 3.24 19.67
N GLU A 203 17.27 4.12 19.90
CA GLU A 203 17.29 5.02 21.04
C GLU A 203 16.11 6.02 20.98
N THR A 204 15.86 6.61 19.83
CA THR A 204 14.69 7.50 19.61
C THR A 204 13.38 6.73 19.79
N MET A 205 13.32 5.49 19.30
CA MET A 205 12.16 4.63 19.51
C MET A 205 11.95 4.33 21.00
N LEU A 206 13.02 4.08 21.76
CA LEU A 206 12.93 3.85 23.19
C LEU A 206 12.44 5.10 23.95
N GLU A 207 12.93 6.28 23.55
CA GLU A 207 12.50 7.56 24.14
C GLU A 207 11.00 7.81 23.91
N LYS A 208 10.52 7.57 22.69
CA LYS A 208 9.11 7.74 22.32
C LYS A 208 8.21 6.59 22.76
N ASP A 209 8.81 5.44 22.98
CA ASP A 209 8.24 4.20 23.52
C ASP A 209 6.88 3.81 22.91
N PRO A 210 6.85 3.32 21.66
CA PRO A 210 5.63 2.87 21.04
C PRO A 210 5.02 1.69 21.80
N GLU A 211 3.68 1.70 21.93
CA GLU A 211 2.91 0.64 22.57
C GLU A 211 2.52 -0.47 21.59
N VAL A 212 2.53 -0.13 20.29
CA VAL A 212 2.25 -1.06 19.19
C VAL A 212 3.24 -0.79 18.06
N ILE A 213 3.85 -1.83 17.53
CA ILE A 213 4.76 -1.73 16.38
C ILE A 213 4.25 -2.65 15.27
N PHE A 214 4.07 -2.07 14.10
CA PHE A 214 3.82 -2.80 12.86
C PHE A 214 5.12 -2.84 12.07
N VAL A 215 5.64 -4.05 11.82
CA VAL A 215 6.88 -4.24 11.06
C VAL A 215 6.54 -4.85 9.72
N TYR A 216 6.94 -4.20 8.62
CA TYR A 216 6.81 -4.83 7.32
C TYR A 216 7.63 -6.13 7.28
N ASP A 217 6.97 -7.22 6.97
CA ASP A 217 7.60 -8.53 6.87
C ASP A 217 8.36 -8.66 5.55
N SER A 218 9.63 -8.27 5.56
CA SER A 218 10.53 -8.39 4.40
C SER A 218 11.20 -9.77 4.28
N GLY A 219 10.96 -10.67 5.22
CA GLY A 219 11.53 -12.02 5.25
C GLY A 219 11.95 -12.49 6.65
N PRO A 220 12.63 -13.63 6.73
CA PRO A 220 12.98 -14.24 8.02
C PRO A 220 14.13 -13.53 8.75
N ASP A 221 14.92 -12.72 8.05
CA ASP A 221 16.04 -11.99 8.65
C ASP A 221 15.54 -10.77 9.42
N ARG A 222 15.69 -10.79 10.74
CA ARG A 222 15.19 -9.80 11.69
C ARG A 222 16.26 -9.33 12.66
N PRO A 223 17.33 -8.70 12.17
CA PRO A 223 18.49 -8.34 13.01
C PRO A 223 18.14 -7.38 14.15
N HIS A 224 17.12 -6.53 13.97
CA HIS A 224 16.63 -5.62 15.01
C HIS A 224 16.18 -6.34 16.30
N GLU A 225 15.66 -7.57 16.19
CA GLU A 225 15.21 -8.35 17.36
C GLU A 225 16.34 -8.73 18.31
N ASN A 226 17.58 -8.79 17.81
CA ASN A 226 18.76 -9.12 18.61
C ASN A 226 19.35 -7.91 19.35
N ASN A 227 18.85 -6.69 19.10
CA ASN A 227 19.34 -5.50 19.75
C ASN A 227 18.77 -5.38 21.18
N PRO A 228 19.61 -5.18 22.21
CA PRO A 228 19.13 -5.03 23.59
C PRO A 228 18.13 -3.86 23.79
N ILE A 229 18.24 -2.78 23.01
CA ILE A 229 17.31 -1.66 23.07
C ILE A 229 15.92 -2.09 22.59
N TRP A 230 15.84 -2.88 21.53
CA TRP A 230 14.58 -3.44 21.04
C TRP A 230 13.80 -4.16 22.12
N GLN A 231 14.49 -4.98 22.93
CA GLN A 231 13.89 -5.74 24.02
C GLN A 231 13.34 -4.86 25.18
N GLN A 232 13.70 -3.58 25.21
CA GLN A 232 13.23 -2.64 26.23
C GLN A 232 11.95 -1.91 25.84
N LEU A 233 11.57 -1.93 24.57
CA LEU A 233 10.36 -1.27 24.06
C LEU A 233 9.09 -1.86 24.69
N SER A 234 8.13 -1.01 25.06
CA SER A 234 6.85 -1.43 25.63
C SER A 234 6.09 -2.37 24.72
N ALA A 235 6.06 -2.11 23.41
CA ALA A 235 5.43 -2.99 22.44
C ALA A 235 6.03 -4.39 22.43
N VAL A 236 7.36 -4.52 22.56
CA VAL A 236 8.06 -5.81 22.59
C VAL A 236 7.73 -6.57 23.87
N LYS A 237 7.81 -5.90 25.02
CA LYS A 237 7.52 -6.50 26.34
C LYS A 237 6.07 -6.98 26.44
N SER A 238 5.13 -6.28 25.82
CA SER A 238 3.70 -6.61 25.87
C SER A 238 3.26 -7.56 24.73
N GLY A 239 4.17 -7.98 23.84
CA GLY A 239 3.85 -8.84 22.70
C GLY A 239 3.01 -8.15 21.62
N ARG A 240 3.09 -6.81 21.52
CA ARG A 240 2.33 -6.01 20.55
C ARG A 240 3.20 -5.56 19.38
N VAL A 241 4.03 -6.46 18.87
CA VAL A 241 4.77 -6.31 17.61
C VAL A 241 4.14 -7.22 16.59
N PHE A 242 3.67 -6.64 15.49
CA PHE A 242 2.95 -7.35 14.44
C PHE A 242 3.70 -7.23 13.12
N TYR A 243 4.01 -8.38 12.51
CA TYR A 243 4.60 -8.44 11.18
C TYR A 243 3.49 -8.42 10.14
N VAL A 244 3.53 -7.42 9.25
CA VAL A 244 2.45 -7.09 8.33
C VAL A 244 2.88 -7.25 6.87
N GLY A 245 1.92 -7.56 6.00
CA GLY A 245 2.18 -7.86 4.60
C GLY A 245 2.35 -6.64 3.70
N ASP A 246 2.50 -6.91 2.40
CA ASP A 246 2.79 -5.92 1.36
C ASP A 246 1.73 -4.82 1.25
N HIS A 247 0.47 -5.13 1.56
CA HIS A 247 -0.65 -4.16 1.54
C HIS A 247 -0.51 -3.04 2.57
N TRP A 248 0.27 -3.24 3.64
CA TRP A 248 0.60 -2.19 4.59
C TRP A 248 1.59 -1.16 4.04
N VAL A 249 2.35 -1.54 3.03
CA VAL A 249 3.32 -0.66 2.37
C VAL A 249 2.71 0.08 1.19
N GLU A 250 1.85 -0.58 0.43
CA GLU A 250 1.12 0.00 -0.71
C GLU A 250 -0.39 -0.06 -0.45
N ALA A 251 -0.87 0.79 0.46
CA ALA A 251 -2.25 0.77 0.94
C ALA A 251 -3.23 1.63 0.13
N ASN A 252 -2.80 2.27 -0.97
CA ASN A 252 -3.65 3.20 -1.71
C ASN A 252 -4.74 2.53 -2.55
N GLY A 253 -4.59 1.24 -2.90
CA GLY A 253 -5.58 0.50 -3.66
C GLY A 253 -6.82 0.10 -2.84
N PRO A 254 -7.95 -0.17 -3.49
CA PRO A 254 -9.22 -0.44 -2.80
C PRO A 254 -9.20 -1.72 -1.96
N ILE A 255 -8.45 -2.75 -2.37
CA ILE A 255 -8.34 -4.01 -1.61
C ILE A 255 -7.40 -3.79 -0.41
N ALA A 256 -6.22 -3.24 -0.66
CA ALA A 256 -5.21 -3.05 0.39
C ALA A 256 -5.73 -2.17 1.53
N ARG A 257 -6.28 -0.98 1.24
CA ARG A 257 -6.74 -0.06 2.29
C ARG A 257 -7.89 -0.62 3.14
N GLU A 258 -8.79 -1.41 2.55
CA GLU A 258 -9.86 -2.07 3.28
C GLU A 258 -9.33 -3.12 4.26
N ILE A 259 -8.35 -3.91 3.86
CA ILE A 259 -7.74 -4.93 4.70
C ILE A 259 -6.90 -4.27 5.80
N VAL A 260 -6.12 -3.25 5.47
CA VAL A 260 -5.34 -2.48 6.46
C VAL A 260 -6.26 -1.89 7.54
N LEU A 261 -7.40 -1.32 7.17
CA LEU A 261 -8.36 -0.77 8.13
C LEU A 261 -8.81 -1.84 9.15
N ARG A 262 -9.14 -3.03 8.67
CA ARG A 262 -9.63 -4.13 9.52
C ARG A 262 -8.53 -4.72 10.38
N GLU A 263 -7.36 -4.98 9.82
CA GLU A 263 -6.22 -5.49 10.58
C GLU A 263 -5.75 -4.49 11.63
N ALA A 264 -5.61 -3.21 11.27
CA ALA A 264 -5.22 -2.16 12.22
C ALA A 264 -6.20 -2.06 13.37
N ALA A 265 -7.50 -2.10 13.10
CA ALA A 265 -8.54 -2.08 14.14
C ALA A 265 -8.40 -3.26 15.10
N HIS A 266 -8.21 -4.48 14.58
CA HIS A 266 -7.98 -5.65 15.42
C HIS A 266 -6.71 -5.56 16.25
N TYR A 267 -5.59 -5.17 15.64
CA TYR A 267 -4.31 -5.08 16.33
C TYR A 267 -4.28 -3.99 17.42
N LEU A 268 -4.97 -2.87 17.18
CA LEU A 268 -5.10 -1.84 18.20
C LEU A 268 -6.06 -2.25 19.32
N TYR A 269 -7.20 -2.87 18.97
CA TYR A 269 -8.33 -3.12 19.87
C TYR A 269 -8.90 -4.54 19.66
N PRO A 270 -8.17 -5.60 20.04
CA PRO A 270 -8.57 -6.98 19.76
C PRO A 270 -9.88 -7.39 20.45
N GLU A 271 -10.24 -6.77 21.56
CA GLU A 271 -11.51 -7.02 22.25
C GLU A 271 -12.72 -6.37 21.54
N THR A 272 -12.48 -5.38 20.68
CA THR A 272 -13.54 -4.62 20.00
C THR A 272 -13.75 -5.11 18.56
N PHE A 273 -12.67 -5.50 17.89
CA PHE A 273 -12.66 -5.88 16.48
C PHE A 273 -12.16 -7.32 16.28
N PRO A 274 -12.80 -8.10 15.42
CA PRO A 274 -12.43 -9.50 15.18
C PRO A 274 -11.07 -9.61 14.46
N LYS A 275 -10.43 -10.76 14.63
CA LYS A 275 -9.24 -11.12 13.84
C LYS A 275 -9.59 -11.20 12.36
N VAL A 276 -8.64 -10.77 11.53
CA VAL A 276 -8.82 -10.67 10.08
C VAL A 276 -8.13 -11.85 9.37
N ASP A 277 -8.85 -12.45 8.45
CA ASP A 277 -8.28 -13.33 7.42
C ASP A 277 -8.11 -12.52 6.14
N VAL A 278 -6.85 -12.17 5.83
CA VAL A 278 -6.50 -11.32 4.68
C VAL A 278 -7.04 -11.88 3.36
N LYS A 279 -6.92 -13.20 3.14
CA LYS A 279 -7.41 -13.83 1.90
C LYS A 279 -8.93 -13.83 1.82
N ALA A 280 -9.61 -14.06 2.93
CA ALA A 280 -11.07 -14.02 2.98
C ALA A 280 -11.60 -12.60 2.70
N GLU A 281 -10.95 -11.56 3.25
CA GLU A 281 -11.32 -10.17 2.97
C GLU A 281 -11.03 -9.80 1.50
N ALA A 282 -9.88 -10.17 0.96
CA ALA A 282 -9.55 -9.95 -0.45
C ALA A 282 -10.57 -10.61 -1.39
N ALA A 283 -11.02 -11.83 -1.06
CA ALA A 283 -12.00 -12.56 -1.86
C ALA A 283 -13.39 -11.88 -1.92
N LYS A 284 -13.71 -11.00 -0.98
CA LYS A 284 -14.95 -10.20 -1.04
C LYS A 284 -14.87 -9.07 -2.07
N LEU A 285 -13.66 -8.60 -2.37
CA LEU A 285 -13.41 -7.44 -3.23
C LEU A 285 -12.98 -7.81 -4.65
N ILE A 286 -12.37 -8.99 -4.82
CA ILE A 286 -11.94 -9.53 -6.11
C ILE A 286 -13.07 -10.38 -6.68
N PRO A 287 -13.62 -10.04 -7.87
CA PRO A 287 -14.67 -10.82 -8.52
C PRO A 287 -14.30 -12.29 -8.76
N ALA A 288 -15.30 -13.19 -8.66
CA ALA A 288 -15.07 -14.63 -8.72
C ALA A 288 -14.55 -15.12 -10.07
N ASP A 289 -14.89 -14.43 -11.15
CA ASP A 289 -14.52 -14.76 -12.53
C ASP A 289 -13.03 -14.55 -12.86
N ILE A 290 -12.31 -13.82 -12.00
CA ILE A 290 -10.86 -13.62 -12.15
C ILE A 290 -10.02 -14.32 -11.09
N ARG A 291 -10.66 -14.97 -10.12
CA ARG A 291 -9.97 -15.72 -9.05
C ARG A 291 -9.47 -17.09 -9.47
#